data_508bde768688b1152e04a147cb4be113
#
_entry.id   508bde768688b1152e04a147cb4be113
#
_cell.length_a   1.000
_cell.length_b   1.000
_cell.length_c   1.000
_cell.angle_alpha   90.00
_cell.angle_beta   90.00
_cell.angle_gamma   90.00
#
_symmetry.space_group_name_H-M   'P 1'
#
loop_
_entity.id
_entity.type
_entity.pdbx_description
1 polymer ?
#
loop_
_entity_poly.entity_id
_entity_poly.type
_entity_poly.pdbx_seq_one_letter_code
_entity_poly.pdbx_strand_id
1 'polypeptide(L)'
;RVEVLRSPASVLYGSNAMGGVINIVTRKMQEDGVKTNAQIGYGSYNTLQTEVSNRVRKGRFSSVVTGSYNRTDGHRDDMEFEQYGGYAKLGYDFSDTWKLWGDVNITRFNASNPGEADNPYIDNDSRITRGMTSFALENRYDCTSGAVSFFYNWGRHRINDGYHPGEEPQKSHFNSKDRMLGISWYQSATLFTGNRLTVGFDYQHFGGESWNKVVAIDEAKPGQQIGDRIPGVDKQMDEFAGYVDFRQDINSWLSLDAGVRIDHHSHVGTEWIPQGGLAFHLPRQAELKAMVSKGFRNPTIREMYMFPPQNPDLMAESLMSYELSFSQRVLDGALSYGINLYYIDGDNMIMTVPTDGKPKNVNTGKIENRGIEANIGYRITPHWHVNANYSWLHMEHPVIAAPGHKLYAGVDFTRGRWGVSTGVQYIKDLYTNVSKGKEKKESFVLWNLRANYRVCRYADVFVRGENLLAQRYEINDGFPMPKATVMGGVNINF
;
A
#
# COMPACT_ATOMS: atom_id res chain seq x y z
N ARG A 1 3.90 -13.26 5.78
CA ARG A 1 4.66 -12.92 4.57
C ARG A 1 4.00 -11.78 3.83
N VAL A 2 4.77 -11.08 3.03
CA VAL A 2 4.27 -10.08 2.10
C VAL A 2 4.44 -10.64 0.69
N GLU A 3 3.39 -10.60 -0.11
CA GLU A 3 3.38 -10.99 -1.51
C GLU A 3 3.13 -9.73 -2.35
N VAL A 4 3.94 -9.51 -3.38
CA VAL A 4 3.85 -8.34 -4.25
C VAL A 4 3.59 -8.81 -5.67
N LEU A 5 2.43 -8.45 -6.21
CA LEU A 5 2.09 -8.57 -7.63
C LEU A 5 2.38 -7.22 -8.27
N ARG A 6 3.31 -7.17 -9.23
CA ARG A 6 3.79 -5.93 -9.84
C ARG A 6 3.01 -5.48 -11.07
N SER A 7 2.28 -6.41 -11.68
CA SER A 7 1.39 -6.16 -12.83
C SER A 7 0.02 -5.69 -12.38
N PRO A 8 -0.75 -5.00 -13.24
CA PRO A 8 -2.16 -4.79 -13.03
C PRO A 8 -2.85 -6.12 -12.73
N ALA A 9 -3.55 -6.16 -11.60
CA ALA A 9 -4.25 -7.36 -11.14
C ALA A 9 -5.76 -7.10 -10.96
N SER A 10 -6.30 -6.19 -11.75
CA SER A 10 -7.66 -5.70 -11.61
C SER A 10 -8.73 -6.74 -11.88
N VAL A 11 -8.44 -7.83 -12.61
CA VAL A 11 -9.38 -8.94 -12.79
C VAL A 11 -9.81 -9.53 -11.46
N LEU A 12 -8.86 -9.85 -10.57
CA LEU A 12 -9.13 -10.47 -9.27
C LEU A 12 -9.35 -9.46 -8.14
N TYR A 13 -8.75 -8.25 -8.21
CA TYR A 13 -8.72 -7.28 -7.12
C TYR A 13 -9.49 -5.99 -7.40
N GLY A 14 -10.08 -5.85 -8.59
CA GLY A 14 -10.95 -4.73 -8.95
C GLY A 14 -10.24 -3.40 -9.18
N SER A 15 -10.96 -2.32 -8.93
CA SER A 15 -10.50 -0.95 -9.04
C SER A 15 -9.27 -0.69 -8.15
N ASN A 16 -8.40 0.23 -8.56
CA ASN A 16 -7.14 0.62 -7.88
C ASN A 16 -5.99 -0.42 -7.92
N ALA A 17 -6.15 -1.57 -8.56
CA ALA A 17 -5.06 -2.55 -8.75
C ALA A 17 -4.26 -2.30 -10.05
N MET A 18 -4.18 -1.04 -10.52
CA MET A 18 -3.49 -0.64 -11.76
C MET A 18 -1.98 -0.83 -11.72
N GLY A 19 -1.35 -0.50 -10.60
CA GLY A 19 0.11 -0.61 -10.41
C GLY A 19 0.55 -1.92 -9.77
N GLY A 20 -0.39 -2.79 -9.41
CA GLY A 20 -0.14 -4.03 -8.71
C GLY A 20 -0.88 -4.17 -7.38
N VAL A 21 -0.57 -5.26 -6.66
CA VAL A 21 -1.20 -5.59 -5.37
C VAL A 21 -0.15 -6.01 -4.36
N ILE A 22 -0.29 -5.52 -3.15
CA ILE A 22 0.48 -5.99 -1.98
C ILE A 22 -0.45 -6.81 -1.09
N ASN A 23 -0.21 -8.11 -1.01
CA ASN A 23 -0.96 -9.02 -0.17
C ASN A 23 -0.19 -9.33 1.13
N ILE A 24 -0.77 -8.97 2.27
CA ILE A 24 -0.18 -9.19 3.59
C ILE A 24 -0.83 -10.42 4.23
N VAL A 25 -0.08 -11.52 4.26
CA VAL A 25 -0.53 -12.75 4.89
C VAL A 25 -0.06 -12.76 6.36
N THR A 26 -1.01 -12.62 7.28
CA THR A 26 -0.73 -12.63 8.72
C THR A 26 -0.21 -13.98 9.19
N ARG A 27 0.64 -13.96 10.22
CA ARG A 27 1.16 -15.21 10.83
C ARG A 27 0.02 -15.93 11.55
N LYS A 28 -0.12 -17.23 11.26
CA LYS A 28 -1.05 -18.13 11.97
C LYS A 28 -0.24 -19.04 12.89
N MET A 29 -0.77 -19.37 14.07
CA MET A 29 -0.27 -20.47 14.86
C MET A 29 -0.78 -21.78 14.26
N GLN A 30 0.12 -22.73 14.05
CA GLN A 30 -0.22 -24.06 13.51
C GLN A 30 -0.47 -25.08 14.65
N GLU A 31 0.21 -24.89 15.77
CA GLU A 31 0.15 -25.77 16.96
C GLU A 31 -0.53 -25.08 18.12
N ASP A 32 -1.14 -25.85 19.00
CA ASP A 32 -1.75 -25.35 20.23
C ASP A 32 -0.71 -24.66 21.11
N GLY A 33 -1.10 -23.57 21.72
CA GLY A 33 -0.24 -22.81 22.60
C GLY A 33 -0.57 -21.33 22.64
N VAL A 34 0.27 -20.60 23.38
CA VAL A 34 0.23 -19.14 23.50
C VAL A 34 1.60 -18.59 23.15
N LYS A 35 1.65 -17.53 22.35
CA LYS A 35 2.86 -16.78 22.02
C LYS A 35 2.61 -15.31 22.20
N THR A 36 3.39 -14.67 23.06
CA THR A 36 3.35 -13.22 23.28
C THR A 36 4.64 -12.61 22.79
N ASN A 37 4.51 -11.53 22.00
CA ASN A 37 5.64 -10.74 21.56
C ASN A 37 5.44 -9.31 22.05
N ALA A 38 6.46 -8.68 22.62
CA ALA A 38 6.47 -7.27 22.96
C ALA A 38 7.72 -6.62 22.35
N GLN A 39 7.56 -5.44 21.79
CA GLN A 39 8.64 -4.63 21.23
C GLN A 39 8.56 -3.23 21.80
N ILE A 40 9.73 -2.69 22.16
CA ILE A 40 9.91 -1.29 22.47
C ILE A 40 11.18 -0.80 21.75
N GLY A 41 11.07 0.33 21.08
CA GLY A 41 12.18 1.01 20.40
C GLY A 41 12.14 2.50 20.67
N TYR A 42 13.32 3.10 20.88
CA TYR A 42 13.49 4.52 21.07
C TYR A 42 14.63 5.04 20.19
N GLY A 43 14.47 6.21 19.61
CA GLY A 43 15.44 6.74 18.65
C GLY A 43 15.40 8.24 18.42
N SER A 44 16.04 8.65 17.33
CA SER A 44 16.14 10.04 16.90
C SER A 44 14.79 10.73 16.89
N TYR A 45 14.77 12.05 17.13
CA TYR A 45 13.58 12.88 17.18
C TYR A 45 12.55 12.43 18.23
N ASN A 46 13.04 11.95 19.39
CA ASN A 46 12.18 11.43 20.46
C ASN A 46 11.19 10.35 20.00
N THR A 47 11.56 9.60 18.97
CA THR A 47 10.72 8.56 18.39
C THR A 47 10.62 7.37 19.34
N LEU A 48 9.40 7.05 19.76
CA LEU A 48 9.06 5.86 20.54
C LEU A 48 8.15 4.96 19.71
N GLN A 49 8.47 3.68 19.63
CA GLN A 49 7.66 2.64 18.98
C GLN A 49 7.44 1.50 19.96
N THR A 50 6.17 1.17 20.20
CA THR A 50 5.79 0.05 21.08
C THR A 50 4.73 -0.81 20.43
N GLU A 51 4.85 -2.11 20.58
CA GLU A 51 3.87 -3.09 20.14
C GLU A 51 3.82 -4.27 21.09
N VAL A 52 2.63 -4.74 21.41
CA VAL A 52 2.41 -6.01 22.11
C VAL A 52 1.42 -6.83 21.31
N SER A 53 1.78 -8.07 20.99
CA SER A 53 0.97 -9.01 20.23
C SER A 53 0.87 -10.34 20.96
N ASN A 54 -0.34 -10.80 21.22
CA ASN A 54 -0.62 -12.11 21.79
C ASN A 54 -1.32 -12.98 20.73
N ARG A 55 -0.88 -14.23 20.59
CA ARG A 55 -1.42 -15.23 19.68
C ARG A 55 -1.71 -16.49 20.43
N VAL A 56 -2.93 -17.01 20.26
CA VAL A 56 -3.40 -18.22 20.92
C VAL A 56 -3.95 -19.18 19.86
N ARG A 57 -3.65 -20.46 20.02
CA ARG A 57 -4.37 -21.55 19.38
C ARG A 57 -4.72 -22.60 20.43
N LYS A 58 -5.98 -23.05 20.42
CA LYS A 58 -6.45 -24.15 21.25
C LYS A 58 -7.46 -24.99 20.45
N GLY A 59 -7.03 -26.14 19.97
CA GLY A 59 -7.83 -27.00 19.10
C GLY A 59 -8.28 -26.24 17.82
N ARG A 60 -9.58 -26.06 17.68
CA ARG A 60 -10.21 -25.39 16.54
C ARG A 60 -10.27 -23.87 16.66
N PHE A 61 -9.98 -23.32 17.82
CA PHE A 61 -10.00 -21.88 18.06
C PHE A 61 -8.62 -21.25 17.87
N SER A 62 -8.58 -20.06 17.27
CA SER A 62 -7.37 -19.24 17.16
C SER A 62 -7.69 -17.77 17.42
N SER A 63 -6.75 -17.04 18.02
CA SER A 63 -6.86 -15.60 18.20
C SER A 63 -5.51 -14.91 18.02
N VAL A 64 -5.57 -13.66 17.57
CA VAL A 64 -4.46 -12.70 17.56
C VAL A 64 -4.98 -11.39 18.09
N VAL A 65 -4.31 -10.81 19.08
CA VAL A 65 -4.62 -9.48 19.61
C VAL A 65 -3.32 -8.68 19.65
N THR A 66 -3.34 -7.49 19.07
CA THR A 66 -2.18 -6.59 19.02
C THR A 66 -2.58 -5.19 19.45
N GLY A 67 -1.78 -4.56 20.30
CA GLY A 67 -1.87 -3.15 20.65
C GLY A 67 -0.55 -2.46 20.31
N SER A 68 -0.61 -1.24 19.80
CA SER A 68 0.57 -0.45 19.47
C SER A 68 0.41 1.02 19.84
N TYR A 69 1.53 1.63 20.19
CA TYR A 69 1.65 3.07 20.39
C TYR A 69 2.95 3.57 19.77
N ASN A 70 2.85 4.60 18.93
CA ASN A 70 3.98 5.20 18.25
C ASN A 70 3.91 6.71 18.38
N ARG A 71 5.05 7.37 18.61
CA ARG A 71 5.17 8.82 18.55
C ARG A 71 6.52 9.28 18.03
N THR A 72 6.58 10.49 17.52
CA THR A 72 7.83 11.21 17.18
C THR A 72 7.59 12.71 17.24
N ASP A 73 8.62 13.49 17.56
CA ASP A 73 8.56 14.94 17.48
C ASP A 73 8.82 15.44 16.03
N GLY A 74 9.22 14.50 15.11
CA GLY A 74 9.56 14.86 13.73
C GLY A 74 10.97 15.44 13.60
N HIS A 75 11.45 15.58 12.38
CA HIS A 75 12.79 16.12 12.08
C HIS A 75 12.78 17.62 11.72
N ARG A 76 11.61 18.25 11.74
CA ARG A 76 11.35 19.68 11.59
C ARG A 76 10.39 20.10 12.69
N ASP A 77 10.38 21.40 13.00
CA ASP A 77 9.41 22.00 13.91
C ASP A 77 7.98 21.78 13.37
N ASP A 78 7.01 21.65 14.26
CA ASP A 78 5.59 21.40 13.95
C ASP A 78 5.34 20.14 13.09
N MET A 79 6.12 19.06 13.33
CA MET A 79 6.03 17.80 12.60
C MET A 79 5.78 16.60 13.50
N GLU A 80 5.08 16.82 14.61
CA GLU A 80 4.77 15.78 15.57
C GLU A 80 3.78 14.77 15.00
N PHE A 81 3.99 13.53 15.40
CA PHE A 81 3.10 12.43 15.08
C PHE A 81 2.88 11.54 16.30
N GLU A 82 1.63 11.17 16.54
CA GLU A 82 1.23 10.24 17.60
C GLU A 82 0.17 9.28 17.08
N GLN A 83 0.33 7.98 17.35
CA GLN A 83 -0.58 6.93 16.85
C GLN A 83 -0.87 5.88 17.91
N TYR A 84 -2.13 5.50 18.01
CA TYR A 84 -2.66 4.37 18.77
C TYR A 84 -3.23 3.34 17.79
N GLY A 85 -2.85 2.08 17.91
CA GLY A 85 -3.34 0.99 17.08
C GLY A 85 -3.87 -0.17 17.91
N GLY A 86 -4.98 -0.75 17.48
CA GLY A 86 -5.56 -1.96 18.04
C GLY A 86 -6.00 -2.90 16.92
N TYR A 87 -5.61 -4.17 17.01
CA TYR A 87 -6.00 -5.22 16.08
C TYR A 87 -6.40 -6.47 16.85
N ALA A 88 -7.53 -7.07 16.46
CA ALA A 88 -7.94 -8.36 16.96
C ALA A 88 -8.45 -9.22 15.80
N LYS A 89 -8.05 -10.49 15.77
CA LYS A 89 -8.55 -11.51 14.85
C LYS A 89 -8.92 -12.75 15.61
N LEU A 90 -10.10 -13.29 15.34
CA LEU A 90 -10.60 -14.56 15.87
C LEU A 90 -10.85 -15.53 14.71
N GLY A 91 -10.52 -16.78 14.90
CA GLY A 91 -10.75 -17.82 13.90
C GLY A 91 -11.26 -19.10 14.56
N TYR A 92 -12.15 -19.80 13.86
CA TYR A 92 -12.69 -21.07 14.28
C TYR A 92 -12.78 -22.04 13.10
N ASP A 93 -12.14 -23.20 13.24
CA ASP A 93 -12.16 -24.27 12.27
C ASP A 93 -13.37 -25.18 12.57
N PHE A 94 -14.52 -25.01 11.87
CA PHE A 94 -15.73 -25.85 12.08
C PHE A 94 -15.46 -27.30 11.73
N SER A 95 -14.70 -27.53 10.67
CA SER A 95 -14.25 -28.82 10.19
C SER A 95 -12.89 -28.68 9.51
N ASP A 96 -12.35 -29.73 8.95
CA ASP A 96 -11.12 -29.70 8.13
C ASP A 96 -11.35 -28.94 6.81
N THR A 97 -12.61 -28.80 6.39
CA THR A 97 -13.03 -28.16 5.14
C THR A 97 -13.58 -26.76 5.32
N TRP A 98 -14.11 -26.39 6.48
CA TRP A 98 -14.77 -25.10 6.72
C TRP A 98 -14.13 -24.31 7.85
N LYS A 99 -13.87 -23.05 7.58
CA LYS A 99 -13.23 -22.13 8.51
C LYS A 99 -13.92 -20.76 8.50
N LEU A 100 -14.21 -20.24 9.69
CA LEU A 100 -14.70 -18.88 9.91
C LEU A 100 -13.60 -18.05 10.57
N TRP A 101 -13.44 -16.82 10.14
CA TRP A 101 -12.66 -15.85 10.89
C TRP A 101 -13.28 -14.47 10.78
N GLY A 102 -12.98 -13.64 11.77
CA GLY A 102 -13.31 -12.22 11.75
C GLY A 102 -12.19 -11.42 12.37
N ASP A 103 -12.02 -10.19 11.91
CA ASP A 103 -11.05 -9.27 12.48
C ASP A 103 -11.58 -7.84 12.60
N VAL A 104 -10.93 -7.08 13.46
CA VAL A 104 -11.14 -5.65 13.63
C VAL A 104 -9.78 -4.97 13.76
N ASN A 105 -9.60 -3.86 13.06
CA ASN A 105 -8.46 -2.96 13.19
C ASN A 105 -8.97 -1.55 13.45
N ILE A 106 -8.45 -0.89 14.48
CA ILE A 106 -8.76 0.50 14.78
C ILE A 106 -7.44 1.23 14.97
N THR A 107 -7.28 2.34 14.24
CA THR A 107 -6.12 3.21 14.36
C THR A 107 -6.57 4.64 14.53
N ARG A 108 -6.01 5.32 15.53
CA ARG A 108 -6.19 6.75 15.72
C ARG A 108 -4.82 7.42 15.71
N PHE A 109 -4.69 8.50 14.96
CA PHE A 109 -3.47 9.29 14.97
C PHE A 109 -3.75 10.80 14.93
N ASN A 110 -2.80 11.54 15.47
CA ASN A 110 -2.66 12.97 15.36
C ASN A 110 -1.36 13.23 14.60
N ALA A 111 -1.39 14.15 13.65
CA ALA A 111 -0.22 14.50 12.84
C ALA A 111 -0.23 16.00 12.60
N SER A 112 0.90 16.65 12.86
CA SER A 112 1.18 18.02 12.44
C SER A 112 1.90 17.99 11.09
N ASN A 113 1.67 18.99 10.26
CA ASN A 113 2.28 19.09 8.94
C ASN A 113 2.70 20.55 8.65
N PRO A 114 3.97 20.89 8.83
CA PRO A 114 4.44 22.26 8.61
C PRO A 114 4.50 22.66 7.12
N GLY A 115 4.16 21.76 6.18
CA GLY A 115 4.22 22.08 4.75
C GLY A 115 5.64 22.22 4.23
N GLU A 116 5.84 23.10 3.23
CA GLU A 116 7.13 23.39 2.64
C GLU A 116 8.09 24.04 3.65
N ALA A 117 9.38 23.76 3.53
CA ALA A 117 10.39 24.28 4.47
C ALA A 117 10.57 25.79 4.38
N ASP A 118 10.44 26.35 3.18
CA ASP A 118 10.63 27.79 2.91
C ASP A 118 9.37 28.61 3.17
N ASN A 119 8.20 27.97 3.25
CA ASN A 119 6.92 28.61 3.54
C ASN A 119 6.06 27.74 4.44
N PRO A 120 6.44 27.57 5.73
CA PRO A 120 5.79 26.64 6.62
C PRO A 120 4.39 27.11 7.02
N TYR A 121 3.51 26.13 7.31
CA TYR A 121 2.25 26.36 7.98
C TYR A 121 2.43 26.41 9.50
N ILE A 122 1.65 27.26 10.14
CA ILE A 122 1.45 27.32 11.58
C ILE A 122 0.13 26.62 11.89
N ASP A 123 0.07 25.83 12.98
CA ASP A 123 -1.15 25.20 13.50
C ASP A 123 -1.87 24.29 12.47
N ASN A 124 -1.10 23.63 11.58
CA ASN A 124 -1.64 22.63 10.65
C ASN A 124 -1.63 21.27 11.31
N ASP A 125 -2.79 20.77 11.71
CA ASP A 125 -2.95 19.47 12.36
C ASP A 125 -4.11 18.64 11.82
N SER A 126 -3.91 17.33 11.84
CA SER A 126 -4.89 16.34 11.45
C SER A 126 -5.13 15.33 12.57
N ARG A 127 -6.39 15.09 12.91
CA ARG A 127 -6.83 14.04 13.84
C ARG A 127 -7.70 13.06 13.09
N ILE A 128 -7.18 11.85 12.91
CA ILE A 128 -7.82 10.84 12.07
C ILE A 128 -8.02 9.56 12.88
N THR A 129 -9.23 9.00 12.77
CA THR A 129 -9.55 7.67 13.27
C THR A 129 -10.06 6.83 12.12
N ARG A 130 -9.45 5.66 11.92
CA ARG A 130 -9.87 4.69 10.92
C ARG A 130 -10.16 3.36 11.57
N GLY A 131 -11.23 2.71 11.12
CA GLY A 131 -11.60 1.37 11.51
C GLY A 131 -11.84 0.47 10.33
N MET A 132 -11.53 -0.80 10.50
CA MET A 132 -11.83 -1.86 9.55
C MET A 132 -12.35 -3.08 10.33
N THR A 133 -13.37 -3.72 9.80
CA THR A 133 -13.88 -4.99 10.29
C THR A 133 -14.10 -5.92 9.11
N SER A 134 -13.67 -7.18 9.22
CA SER A 134 -13.89 -8.18 8.19
C SER A 134 -14.38 -9.49 8.80
N PHE A 135 -15.18 -10.23 8.03
CA PHE A 135 -15.59 -11.61 8.32
C PHE A 135 -15.43 -12.43 7.04
N ALA A 136 -14.93 -13.65 7.17
CA ALA A 136 -14.89 -14.56 6.04
C ALA A 136 -15.20 -15.99 6.44
N LEU A 137 -16.01 -16.64 5.61
CA LEU A 137 -16.28 -18.07 5.66
C LEU A 137 -15.55 -18.70 4.47
N GLU A 138 -14.51 -19.46 4.77
CA GLU A 138 -13.66 -20.15 3.80
C GLU A 138 -14.06 -21.61 3.69
N ASN A 139 -14.03 -22.16 2.48
CA ASN A 139 -14.14 -23.60 2.25
C ASN A 139 -12.92 -24.14 1.50
N ARG A 140 -12.57 -25.39 1.77
CA ARG A 140 -11.47 -26.07 1.08
C ARG A 140 -11.74 -27.57 1.02
N TYR A 141 -12.01 -28.05 -0.18
CA TYR A 141 -12.16 -29.44 -0.56
C TYR A 141 -11.02 -29.86 -1.49
N ASP A 142 -10.97 -31.13 -1.87
CA ASP A 142 -9.88 -31.67 -2.73
C ASP A 142 -9.79 -30.96 -4.08
N CYS A 143 -10.92 -30.75 -4.75
CA CYS A 143 -10.98 -30.13 -6.09
C CYS A 143 -11.48 -28.70 -6.10
N THR A 144 -11.93 -28.15 -4.99
CA THR A 144 -12.51 -26.81 -4.95
C THR A 144 -12.21 -26.07 -3.66
N SER A 145 -12.02 -24.76 -3.74
CA SER A 145 -11.83 -23.89 -2.58
C SER A 145 -12.36 -22.49 -2.86
N GLY A 146 -12.89 -21.84 -1.85
CA GLY A 146 -13.41 -20.50 -2.00
C GLY A 146 -13.69 -19.81 -0.69
N ALA A 147 -14.23 -18.60 -0.77
CA ALA A 147 -14.63 -17.82 0.38
C ALA A 147 -15.80 -16.90 0.06
N VAL A 148 -16.61 -16.64 1.08
CA VAL A 148 -17.49 -15.47 1.13
C VAL A 148 -16.92 -14.56 2.21
N SER A 149 -16.67 -13.31 1.88
CA SER A 149 -16.16 -12.31 2.81
C SER A 149 -17.05 -11.07 2.82
N PHE A 150 -17.15 -10.47 3.99
CA PHE A 150 -17.79 -9.19 4.23
C PHE A 150 -16.74 -8.29 4.86
N PHE A 151 -16.71 -7.01 4.47
CA PHE A 151 -15.87 -6.01 5.12
C PHE A 151 -16.59 -4.67 5.26
N TYR A 152 -16.20 -3.94 6.30
CA TYR A 152 -16.65 -2.59 6.56
C TYR A 152 -15.48 -1.73 7.00
N ASN A 153 -15.15 -0.73 6.20
CA ASN A 153 -14.13 0.27 6.48
C ASN A 153 -14.81 1.60 6.78
N TRP A 154 -14.31 2.34 7.75
CA TRP A 154 -14.79 3.66 8.07
C TRP A 154 -13.67 4.59 8.49
N GLY A 155 -13.86 5.89 8.27
CA GLY A 155 -12.95 6.94 8.67
C GLY A 155 -13.68 8.14 9.27
N ARG A 156 -12.99 8.83 10.18
CA ARG A 156 -13.36 10.15 10.70
C ARG A 156 -12.13 11.02 10.65
N HIS A 157 -12.25 12.17 10.02
CA HIS A 157 -11.17 13.12 9.85
C HIS A 157 -11.58 14.46 10.44
N ARG A 158 -10.67 15.09 11.16
CA ARG A 158 -10.70 16.49 11.52
C ARG A 158 -9.37 17.08 11.09
N ILE A 159 -9.41 18.10 10.25
CA ILE A 159 -8.24 18.74 9.66
C ILE A 159 -8.33 20.23 9.94
N ASN A 160 -7.27 20.78 10.53
CA ASN A 160 -6.96 22.18 10.55
C ASN A 160 -5.90 22.42 9.47
N ASP A 161 -6.24 23.17 8.43
CA ASP A 161 -5.32 23.42 7.31
C ASP A 161 -4.20 24.40 7.66
N GLY A 162 -4.25 24.98 8.89
CA GLY A 162 -3.27 25.96 9.35
C GLY A 162 -3.31 27.28 8.58
N TYR A 163 -2.28 28.08 8.75
CA TYR A 163 -2.10 29.37 8.07
C TYR A 163 -0.62 29.70 7.95
N HIS A 164 -0.25 30.53 6.99
CA HIS A 164 1.15 30.98 6.86
C HIS A 164 1.48 32.14 7.81
N PRO A 165 2.77 32.35 8.14
CA PRO A 165 3.20 33.50 8.93
C PRO A 165 2.67 34.83 8.36
N GLY A 166 1.95 35.60 9.19
CA GLY A 166 1.34 36.87 8.80
C GLY A 166 -0.10 36.77 8.27
N GLU A 167 -0.64 35.57 8.13
CA GLU A 167 -2.04 35.33 7.81
C GLU A 167 -2.88 35.14 9.10
N GLU A 168 -4.20 35.26 8.97
CA GLU A 168 -5.16 34.99 10.06
C GLU A 168 -5.38 33.48 10.21
N PRO A 169 -5.55 32.97 11.46
CA PRO A 169 -5.94 31.59 11.71
C PRO A 169 -7.25 31.21 11.02
N GLN A 170 -7.39 29.93 10.68
CA GLN A 170 -8.60 29.40 10.06
C GLN A 170 -9.82 29.61 10.97
N LYS A 171 -10.90 30.15 10.43
CA LYS A 171 -12.18 30.37 11.16
C LYS A 171 -13.03 29.10 11.24
N SER A 172 -12.69 28.05 10.46
CA SER A 172 -13.37 26.76 10.51
C SER A 172 -12.41 25.62 10.22
N HIS A 173 -12.67 24.46 10.83
CA HIS A 173 -11.91 23.24 10.55
C HIS A 173 -12.71 22.29 9.66
N PHE A 174 -12.04 21.67 8.70
CA PHE A 174 -12.61 20.64 7.86
C PHE A 174 -12.84 19.36 8.65
N ASN A 175 -14.00 18.75 8.44
CA ASN A 175 -14.36 17.46 9.00
C ASN A 175 -14.94 16.56 7.91
N SER A 176 -14.64 15.26 7.97
CA SER A 176 -15.29 14.29 7.09
C SER A 176 -15.47 12.93 7.75
N LYS A 177 -16.40 12.19 7.19
CA LYS A 177 -16.60 10.76 7.44
C LYS A 177 -16.64 10.05 6.11
N ASP A 178 -15.97 8.90 6.04
CA ASP A 178 -16.07 7.98 4.94
C ASP A 178 -16.44 6.58 5.42
N ARG A 179 -17.08 5.82 4.54
CA ARG A 179 -17.40 4.43 4.77
C ARG A 179 -17.33 3.65 3.47
N MET A 180 -16.91 2.39 3.57
CA MET A 180 -16.94 1.43 2.49
C MET A 180 -17.37 0.08 3.06
N LEU A 181 -18.47 -0.44 2.55
CA LEU A 181 -18.99 -1.77 2.86
C LEU A 181 -18.81 -2.63 1.63
N GLY A 182 -18.37 -3.88 1.78
CA GLY A 182 -18.25 -4.78 0.65
C GLY A 182 -18.57 -6.22 1.01
N ILE A 183 -19.04 -6.95 -0.02
CA ILE A 183 -19.22 -8.39 -0.03
C ILE A 183 -18.42 -8.92 -1.21
N SER A 184 -17.61 -9.93 -0.97
CA SER A 184 -16.84 -10.61 -2.02
C SER A 184 -17.06 -12.11 -1.90
N TRP A 185 -17.31 -12.76 -3.02
CA TRP A 185 -17.39 -14.21 -3.12
C TRP A 185 -16.52 -14.69 -4.25
N TYR A 186 -15.76 -15.74 -4.02
CA TYR A 186 -15.11 -16.48 -5.09
C TYR A 186 -15.13 -17.98 -4.83
N GLN A 187 -15.08 -18.75 -5.91
CA GLN A 187 -14.89 -20.18 -5.89
C GLN A 187 -13.92 -20.60 -6.99
N SER A 188 -12.87 -21.30 -6.60
CA SER A 188 -11.90 -21.91 -7.51
C SER A 188 -12.14 -23.41 -7.56
N ALA A 189 -12.09 -23.99 -8.77
CA ALA A 189 -12.25 -25.42 -8.97
C ALA A 189 -11.19 -25.96 -9.95
N THR A 190 -10.75 -27.19 -9.72
CA THR A 190 -9.99 -28.00 -10.66
C THR A 190 -10.96 -28.95 -11.34
N LEU A 191 -11.33 -28.66 -12.60
CA LEU A 191 -12.32 -29.41 -13.35
C LEU A 191 -11.70 -30.62 -14.06
N PHE A 192 -10.42 -30.51 -14.46
CA PHE A 192 -9.63 -31.56 -15.10
C PHE A 192 -8.13 -31.29 -14.83
N THR A 193 -7.28 -32.24 -15.23
CA THR A 193 -5.83 -32.18 -14.93
C THR A 193 -5.18 -30.91 -15.43
N GLY A 194 -4.42 -30.23 -14.56
CA GLY A 194 -3.71 -28.97 -14.87
C GLY A 194 -4.59 -27.75 -15.00
N ASN A 195 -5.92 -27.88 -14.76
CA ASN A 195 -6.88 -26.78 -14.83
C ASN A 195 -7.09 -26.13 -13.46
N ARG A 196 -7.33 -24.82 -13.48
CA ARG A 196 -7.88 -24.06 -12.37
C ARG A 196 -8.82 -22.99 -12.93
N LEU A 197 -10.09 -23.11 -12.64
CA LEU A 197 -11.11 -22.11 -12.94
C LEU A 197 -11.49 -21.39 -11.66
N THR A 198 -11.44 -20.06 -11.66
CA THR A 198 -11.93 -19.22 -10.56
C THR A 198 -13.05 -18.35 -11.09
N VAL A 199 -14.17 -18.34 -10.39
CA VAL A 199 -15.28 -17.41 -10.62
C VAL A 199 -15.51 -16.60 -9.38
N GLY A 200 -15.91 -15.33 -9.52
CA GLY A 200 -16.19 -14.49 -8.37
C GLY A 200 -17.13 -13.35 -8.67
N PHE A 201 -17.61 -12.77 -7.56
CA PHE A 201 -18.52 -11.63 -7.56
C PHE A 201 -18.14 -10.70 -6.42
N ASP A 202 -18.12 -9.39 -6.68
CA ASP A 202 -17.90 -8.35 -5.70
C ASP A 202 -19.03 -7.33 -5.72
N TYR A 203 -19.41 -6.86 -4.55
CA TYR A 203 -20.25 -5.69 -4.34
C TYR A 203 -19.58 -4.75 -3.37
N GLN A 204 -19.57 -3.46 -3.67
CA GLN A 204 -19.04 -2.42 -2.79
C GLN A 204 -19.99 -1.23 -2.75
N HIS A 205 -20.19 -0.67 -1.56
CA HIS A 205 -20.93 0.56 -1.32
C HIS A 205 -20.01 1.58 -0.65
N PHE A 206 -19.88 2.73 -1.28
CA PHE A 206 -19.04 3.84 -0.80
C PHE A 206 -19.92 4.98 -0.31
N GLY A 207 -19.53 5.63 0.76
CA GLY A 207 -20.17 6.84 1.26
C GLY A 207 -19.16 7.84 1.77
N GLY A 208 -19.38 9.12 1.49
CA GLY A 208 -18.57 10.23 1.97
C GLY A 208 -19.43 11.42 2.39
N GLU A 209 -19.18 11.92 3.60
CA GLU A 209 -19.82 13.11 4.15
C GLU A 209 -18.74 14.10 4.61
N SER A 210 -18.88 15.38 4.29
CA SER A 210 -17.98 16.43 4.77
C SER A 210 -18.72 17.66 5.26
N TRP A 211 -18.08 18.41 6.14
CA TRP A 211 -18.57 19.69 6.65
C TRP A 211 -17.43 20.51 7.23
N ASN A 212 -17.60 21.83 7.30
CA ASN A 212 -16.75 22.70 8.08
C ASN A 212 -17.38 22.98 9.44
N LYS A 213 -16.60 22.89 10.52
CA LYS A 213 -17.02 23.27 11.87
C LYS A 213 -16.44 24.64 12.19
N VAL A 214 -17.29 25.61 12.49
CA VAL A 214 -16.88 26.97 12.90
C VAL A 214 -16.14 26.90 14.24
N VAL A 215 -14.93 27.46 14.30
CA VAL A 215 -14.06 27.49 15.49
C VAL A 215 -13.77 28.91 15.97
N ALA A 216 -13.95 29.91 15.10
CA ALA A 216 -13.85 31.34 15.45
C ALA A 216 -14.91 32.12 14.69
N ILE A 217 -15.31 33.28 15.23
CA ILE A 217 -16.27 34.17 14.57
C ILE A 217 -15.63 34.81 13.35
N ASP A 218 -16.35 34.78 12.25
CA ASP A 218 -15.97 35.41 10.97
C ASP A 218 -16.91 36.63 10.76
N GLU A 219 -16.36 37.82 10.90
CA GLU A 219 -17.13 39.07 10.73
C GLU A 219 -17.72 39.22 9.31
N ALA A 220 -17.07 38.59 8.32
CA ALA A 220 -17.56 38.56 6.94
C ALA A 220 -18.78 37.63 6.74
N LYS A 221 -19.11 36.80 7.73
CA LYS A 221 -20.22 35.83 7.70
C LYS A 221 -21.16 36.03 8.93
N PRO A 222 -21.89 37.13 8.98
CA PRO A 222 -22.77 37.42 10.11
C PRO A 222 -23.83 36.35 10.29
N GLY A 223 -24.05 35.95 11.56
CA GLY A 223 -25.01 34.90 11.93
C GLY A 223 -24.42 33.52 12.17
N GLN A 224 -23.14 33.27 11.82
CA GLN A 224 -22.45 32.05 12.20
C GLN A 224 -22.02 32.08 13.68
N GLN A 225 -22.21 30.97 14.37
CA GLN A 225 -21.78 30.79 15.76
C GLN A 225 -20.67 29.76 15.88
N ILE A 226 -19.82 29.90 16.91
CA ILE A 226 -18.80 28.88 17.20
C ILE A 226 -19.49 27.54 17.49
N GLY A 227 -19.08 26.51 16.80
CA GLY A 227 -19.66 25.17 16.88
C GLY A 227 -20.60 24.83 15.73
N ASP A 228 -21.06 25.82 14.95
CA ASP A 228 -21.90 25.59 13.78
C ASP A 228 -21.26 24.63 12.78
N ARG A 229 -22.11 23.83 12.16
CA ARG A 229 -21.74 22.86 11.14
C ARG A 229 -22.23 23.36 9.77
N ILE A 230 -21.29 23.73 8.92
CA ILE A 230 -21.55 24.16 7.55
C ILE A 230 -21.46 22.92 6.67
N PRO A 231 -22.57 22.40 6.11
CA PRO A 231 -22.58 21.22 5.29
C PRO A 231 -21.69 21.38 4.04
N GLY A 232 -20.96 20.33 3.71
CA GLY A 232 -20.23 20.18 2.46
C GLY A 232 -20.88 19.12 1.56
N VAL A 233 -20.21 18.02 1.35
CA VAL A 233 -20.64 16.91 0.48
C VAL A 233 -21.30 15.81 1.30
N ASP A 234 -22.36 15.19 0.75
CA ASP A 234 -22.91 13.91 1.20
C ASP A 234 -23.26 13.10 -0.06
N LYS A 235 -22.46 12.08 -0.36
CA LYS A 235 -22.55 11.26 -1.56
C LYS A 235 -22.36 9.79 -1.26
N GLN A 236 -23.05 8.95 -2.04
CA GLN A 236 -22.97 7.50 -1.98
C GLN A 236 -22.88 6.94 -3.40
N MET A 237 -22.20 5.80 -3.55
CA MET A 237 -21.97 5.13 -4.83
C MET A 237 -21.92 3.63 -4.62
N ASP A 238 -22.27 2.89 -5.63
CA ASP A 238 -22.25 1.43 -5.65
C ASP A 238 -21.38 0.92 -6.79
N GLU A 239 -20.70 -0.19 -6.55
CA GLU A 239 -19.91 -0.92 -7.54
C GLU A 239 -20.25 -2.41 -7.47
N PHE A 240 -20.50 -3.02 -8.63
CA PHE A 240 -20.79 -4.44 -8.80
C PHE A 240 -19.82 -5.02 -9.81
N ALA A 241 -19.29 -6.19 -9.52
CA ALA A 241 -18.42 -6.84 -10.47
C ALA A 241 -18.60 -8.36 -10.47
N GLY A 242 -18.42 -8.95 -11.66
CA GLY A 242 -18.28 -10.37 -11.85
C GLY A 242 -17.02 -10.68 -12.61
N TYR A 243 -16.34 -11.77 -12.27
CA TYR A 243 -15.11 -12.16 -12.95
C TYR A 243 -14.95 -13.67 -13.08
N VAL A 244 -14.17 -14.03 -14.11
CA VAL A 244 -13.73 -15.39 -14.39
C VAL A 244 -12.23 -15.34 -14.68
N ASP A 245 -11.49 -16.25 -14.08
CA ASP A 245 -10.07 -16.48 -14.33
C ASP A 245 -9.84 -17.98 -14.59
N PHE A 246 -9.19 -18.27 -15.70
CA PHE A 246 -8.94 -19.61 -16.18
C PHE A 246 -7.45 -19.82 -16.38
N ARG A 247 -6.88 -20.78 -15.64
CA ARG A 247 -5.51 -21.24 -15.81
C ARG A 247 -5.50 -22.70 -16.28
N GLN A 248 -4.63 -23.01 -17.26
CA GLN A 248 -4.43 -24.35 -17.79
C GLN A 248 -2.96 -24.64 -18.01
N ASP A 249 -2.46 -25.69 -17.39
CA ASP A 249 -1.20 -26.31 -17.77
C ASP A 249 -1.46 -27.17 -19.01
N ILE A 250 -1.06 -26.68 -20.18
CA ILE A 250 -1.27 -27.34 -21.49
C ILE A 250 -0.41 -28.62 -21.53
N ASN A 251 0.81 -28.50 -21.02
CA ASN A 251 1.76 -29.59 -20.85
C ASN A 251 2.82 -29.20 -19.80
N SER A 252 3.86 -30.03 -19.64
CA SER A 252 4.92 -29.82 -18.65
C SER A 252 5.77 -28.54 -18.84
N TRP A 253 5.74 -27.94 -20.02
CA TRP A 253 6.55 -26.77 -20.37
C TRP A 253 5.74 -25.53 -20.70
N LEU A 254 4.39 -25.59 -20.81
CA LEU A 254 3.53 -24.46 -21.16
C LEU A 254 2.28 -24.39 -20.28
N SER A 255 2.06 -23.25 -19.65
CA SER A 255 0.82 -22.88 -18.97
C SER A 255 0.20 -21.65 -19.63
N LEU A 256 -1.13 -21.65 -19.72
CA LEU A 256 -1.98 -20.53 -20.17
C LEU A 256 -2.73 -19.96 -18.98
N ASP A 257 -2.87 -18.63 -18.95
CA ASP A 257 -3.72 -17.88 -18.03
C ASP A 257 -4.60 -16.93 -18.85
N ALA A 258 -5.90 -16.87 -18.57
CA ALA A 258 -6.83 -15.95 -19.21
C ALA A 258 -7.94 -15.56 -18.24
N GLY A 259 -8.22 -14.28 -18.12
CA GLY A 259 -9.24 -13.77 -17.22
C GLY A 259 -9.98 -12.58 -17.78
N VAL A 260 -11.20 -12.37 -17.30
CA VAL A 260 -12.01 -11.20 -17.59
C VAL A 260 -12.84 -10.81 -16.37
N ARG A 261 -12.90 -9.51 -16.09
CA ARG A 261 -13.81 -8.89 -15.12
C ARG A 261 -14.70 -7.89 -15.84
N ILE A 262 -15.96 -7.87 -15.46
CA ILE A 262 -16.90 -6.82 -15.82
C ILE A 262 -17.21 -6.08 -14.53
N ASP A 263 -16.98 -4.78 -14.52
CA ASP A 263 -17.16 -3.93 -13.35
C ASP A 263 -18.13 -2.80 -13.70
N HIS A 264 -19.16 -2.61 -12.89
CA HIS A 264 -20.17 -1.58 -13.09
C HIS A 264 -20.23 -0.66 -11.88
N HIS A 265 -19.87 0.60 -12.09
CA HIS A 265 -19.95 1.64 -11.09
C HIS A 265 -21.14 2.56 -11.35
N SER A 266 -21.95 2.86 -10.33
CA SER A 266 -23.23 3.57 -10.44
C SER A 266 -23.15 4.96 -11.08
N HIS A 267 -21.99 5.62 -11.10
CA HIS A 267 -21.78 6.93 -11.71
C HIS A 267 -20.95 6.90 -12.99
N VAL A 268 -19.99 6.00 -13.09
CA VAL A 268 -18.99 5.99 -14.16
C VAL A 268 -19.39 5.05 -15.30
N GLY A 269 -20.24 4.05 -15.01
CA GLY A 269 -20.67 3.07 -15.98
C GLY A 269 -19.91 1.75 -15.90
N THR A 270 -19.74 1.07 -17.03
CA THR A 270 -19.21 -0.29 -17.08
C THR A 270 -17.86 -0.35 -17.76
N GLU A 271 -16.90 -1.00 -17.09
CA GLU A 271 -15.57 -1.29 -17.59
C GLU A 271 -15.38 -2.80 -17.81
N TRP A 272 -14.67 -3.14 -18.91
CA TRP A 272 -14.24 -4.49 -19.23
C TRP A 272 -12.74 -4.61 -19.01
N ILE A 273 -12.33 -5.59 -18.20
CA ILE A 273 -10.96 -5.73 -17.74
C ILE A 273 -10.44 -7.13 -18.13
N PRO A 274 -9.86 -7.28 -19.32
CA PRO A 274 -9.22 -8.53 -19.74
C PRO A 274 -7.79 -8.68 -19.21
N GLN A 275 -7.36 -9.93 -19.03
CA GLN A 275 -5.96 -10.33 -18.88
C GLN A 275 -5.68 -11.61 -19.63
N GLY A 276 -4.42 -11.81 -20.01
CA GLY A 276 -3.95 -13.05 -20.62
C GLY A 276 -2.44 -13.22 -20.46
N GLY A 277 -2.01 -14.45 -20.30
CA GLY A 277 -0.60 -14.77 -20.09
C GLY A 277 -0.21 -16.17 -20.55
N LEU A 278 1.07 -16.32 -20.87
CA LEU A 278 1.72 -17.58 -21.16
C LEU A 278 2.94 -17.73 -20.25
N ALA A 279 3.13 -18.92 -19.69
CA ALA A 279 4.32 -19.25 -18.93
C ALA A 279 5.00 -20.48 -19.55
N PHE A 280 6.26 -20.32 -19.93
CA PHE A 280 7.11 -21.38 -20.45
C PHE A 280 8.03 -21.87 -19.34
N HIS A 281 7.81 -23.10 -18.90
CA HIS A 281 8.64 -23.79 -17.90
C HIS A 281 9.81 -24.46 -18.57
N LEU A 282 10.98 -23.87 -18.46
CA LEU A 282 12.20 -24.28 -19.11
C LEU A 282 13.04 -25.21 -18.20
N PRO A 283 14.01 -25.97 -18.78
CA PRO A 283 14.92 -26.75 -17.97
C PRO A 283 15.69 -25.94 -16.93
N ARG A 284 16.22 -26.62 -15.90
CA ARG A 284 17.00 -26.01 -14.80
C ARG A 284 16.25 -24.94 -14.02
N GLN A 285 14.96 -25.16 -13.76
CA GLN A 285 14.09 -24.23 -13.00
C GLN A 285 14.08 -22.80 -13.59
N ALA A 286 14.15 -22.69 -14.90
CA ALA A 286 13.98 -21.43 -15.59
C ALA A 286 12.52 -21.26 -16.05
N GLU A 287 12.03 -20.02 -16.03
CA GLU A 287 10.67 -19.68 -16.45
C GLU A 287 10.70 -18.39 -17.27
N LEU A 288 10.02 -18.39 -18.41
CA LEU A 288 9.74 -17.22 -19.22
C LEU A 288 8.24 -16.99 -19.23
N LYS A 289 7.80 -15.77 -18.86
CA LYS A 289 6.37 -15.38 -18.86
C LYS A 289 6.16 -14.19 -19.77
N ALA A 290 5.06 -14.22 -20.51
CA ALA A 290 4.53 -13.06 -21.22
C ALA A 290 3.11 -12.79 -20.71
N MET A 291 2.81 -11.55 -20.37
CA MET A 291 1.49 -11.12 -19.86
C MET A 291 1.02 -9.85 -20.54
N VAL A 292 -0.30 -9.77 -20.74
CA VAL A 292 -1.02 -8.55 -21.10
C VAL A 292 -2.18 -8.42 -20.13
N SER A 293 -2.31 -7.26 -19.47
CA SER A 293 -3.38 -7.04 -18.50
C SER A 293 -3.88 -5.60 -18.54
N LYS A 294 -5.20 -5.42 -18.41
CA LYS A 294 -5.82 -4.10 -18.21
C LYS A 294 -5.91 -3.80 -16.71
N GLY A 295 -5.46 -2.61 -16.32
CA GLY A 295 -5.73 -2.02 -15.01
C GLY A 295 -6.73 -0.87 -15.16
N PHE A 296 -7.54 -0.63 -14.14
CA PHE A 296 -8.47 0.50 -14.11
C PHE A 296 -8.64 1.07 -12.70
N ARG A 297 -9.13 2.31 -12.61
CA ARG A 297 -9.50 2.98 -11.38
C ARG A 297 -10.73 3.85 -11.58
N ASN A 298 -11.75 3.66 -10.76
CA ASN A 298 -12.89 4.56 -10.70
C ASN A 298 -12.51 5.86 -9.95
N PRO A 299 -13.02 7.04 -10.37
CA PRO A 299 -12.80 8.28 -9.64
C PRO A 299 -13.43 8.23 -8.25
N THR A 300 -12.79 8.89 -7.30
CA THR A 300 -13.25 8.96 -5.91
C THR A 300 -14.33 10.02 -5.72
N ILE A 301 -15.13 9.89 -4.64
CA ILE A 301 -16.08 10.93 -4.20
C ILE A 301 -15.38 12.28 -4.04
N ARG A 302 -14.12 12.29 -3.57
CA ARG A 302 -13.32 13.51 -3.43
C ARG A 302 -13.06 14.19 -4.77
N GLU A 303 -12.61 13.44 -5.77
CA GLU A 303 -12.29 13.97 -7.11
C GLU A 303 -13.52 14.47 -7.83
N MET A 304 -14.69 13.86 -7.60
CA MET A 304 -15.93 14.22 -8.26
C MET A 304 -16.69 15.35 -7.57
N TYR A 305 -16.65 15.44 -6.22
CA TYR A 305 -17.60 16.28 -5.49
C TYR A 305 -16.99 17.14 -4.38
N MET A 306 -15.76 16.85 -3.90
CA MET A 306 -15.18 17.59 -2.76
C MET A 306 -14.16 18.58 -3.26
N PHE A 307 -14.35 19.86 -3.00
CA PHE A 307 -13.44 20.96 -3.32
C PHE A 307 -13.18 21.18 -4.82
N PRO A 308 -12.98 22.43 -5.25
CA PRO A 308 -12.25 22.67 -6.49
C PRO A 308 -10.86 21.98 -6.38
N PRO A 309 -10.47 21.17 -7.34
CA PRO A 309 -10.90 21.06 -8.75
C PRO A 309 -11.94 19.97 -9.08
N GLN A 310 -12.91 19.73 -8.25
CA GLN A 310 -13.95 18.69 -8.43
C GLN A 310 -14.59 18.68 -9.84
N ASN A 311 -14.96 17.49 -10.30
CA ASN A 311 -15.70 17.29 -11.54
C ASN A 311 -16.57 16.03 -11.47
N PRO A 312 -17.93 16.18 -11.44
CA PRO A 312 -18.84 15.04 -11.41
C PRO A 312 -18.82 14.17 -12.67
N ASP A 313 -18.34 14.70 -13.80
CA ASP A 313 -18.34 14.06 -15.10
C ASP A 313 -17.10 13.21 -15.37
N LEU A 314 -16.32 12.86 -14.33
CA LEU A 314 -15.13 12.04 -14.47
C LEU A 314 -15.49 10.60 -14.89
N MET A 315 -14.68 10.05 -15.79
CA MET A 315 -14.70 8.66 -16.22
C MET A 315 -13.61 7.85 -15.48
N ALA A 316 -13.68 6.52 -15.59
CA ALA A 316 -12.61 5.65 -15.09
C ALA A 316 -11.28 5.90 -15.83
N GLU A 317 -10.19 5.83 -15.08
CA GLU A 317 -8.85 5.74 -15.65
C GLU A 317 -8.56 4.30 -16.05
N SER A 318 -7.86 4.08 -17.15
CA SER A 318 -7.44 2.75 -17.54
C SER A 318 -6.07 2.72 -18.19
N LEU A 319 -5.39 1.59 -18.07
CA LEU A 319 -4.11 1.33 -18.71
C LEU A 319 -4.01 -0.12 -19.16
N MET A 320 -3.18 -0.34 -20.19
CA MET A 320 -2.72 -1.66 -20.61
C MET A 320 -1.26 -1.85 -20.22
N SER A 321 -0.95 -2.98 -19.63
CA SER A 321 0.41 -3.41 -19.31
C SER A 321 0.80 -4.61 -20.15
N TYR A 322 1.99 -4.56 -20.72
CA TYR A 322 2.62 -5.62 -21.50
C TYR A 322 3.92 -6.00 -20.81
N GLU A 323 4.07 -7.26 -20.45
CA GLU A 323 5.22 -7.71 -19.66
C GLU A 323 5.85 -8.98 -20.24
N LEU A 324 7.18 -9.02 -20.19
CA LEU A 324 7.98 -10.19 -20.50
C LEU A 324 8.98 -10.40 -19.36
N SER A 325 8.84 -11.48 -18.62
CA SER A 325 9.70 -11.79 -17.49
C SER A 325 10.43 -13.11 -17.66
N PHE A 326 11.68 -13.14 -17.23
CA PHE A 326 12.49 -14.35 -17.13
C PHE A 326 12.97 -14.50 -15.69
N SER A 327 12.92 -15.72 -15.14
CA SER A 327 13.49 -16.04 -13.84
C SER A 327 14.13 -17.42 -13.85
N GLN A 328 15.19 -17.59 -13.06
CA GLN A 328 15.86 -18.88 -12.91
C GLN A 328 16.43 -19.07 -11.51
N ARG A 329 16.43 -20.32 -11.05
CA ARG A 329 17.14 -20.78 -9.86
C ARG A 329 18.17 -21.80 -10.22
N VAL A 330 19.41 -21.61 -9.75
CA VAL A 330 20.55 -22.50 -10.01
C VAL A 330 21.31 -22.77 -8.72
N LEU A 331 22.33 -23.61 -8.75
CA LEU A 331 23.14 -24.02 -7.59
C LEU A 331 22.25 -24.56 -6.46
N ASP A 332 21.38 -25.51 -6.76
CA ASP A 332 20.41 -26.10 -5.83
C ASP A 332 19.55 -25.05 -5.10
N GLY A 333 19.20 -23.98 -5.82
CA GLY A 333 18.41 -22.87 -5.29
C GLY A 333 19.19 -21.87 -4.45
N ALA A 334 20.51 -21.98 -4.36
CA ALA A 334 21.34 -21.00 -3.66
C ALA A 334 21.43 -19.66 -4.41
N LEU A 335 21.37 -19.68 -5.74
CA LEU A 335 21.38 -18.49 -6.59
C LEU A 335 20.05 -18.38 -7.33
N SER A 336 19.37 -17.24 -7.20
CA SER A 336 18.16 -16.87 -7.95
C SER A 336 18.38 -15.55 -8.66
N TYR A 337 17.89 -15.41 -9.87
CA TYR A 337 17.90 -14.15 -10.60
C TYR A 337 16.71 -14.06 -11.54
N GLY A 338 16.37 -12.83 -11.90
CA GLY A 338 15.28 -12.56 -12.80
C GLY A 338 15.41 -11.17 -13.45
N ILE A 339 14.74 -11.04 -14.58
CA ILE A 339 14.59 -9.80 -15.33
C ILE A 339 13.14 -9.66 -15.77
N ASN A 340 12.59 -8.46 -15.69
CA ASN A 340 11.28 -8.11 -16.20
C ASN A 340 11.38 -6.90 -17.12
N LEU A 341 10.81 -7.00 -18.30
CA LEU A 341 10.64 -5.91 -19.26
C LEU A 341 9.16 -5.56 -19.27
N TYR A 342 8.84 -4.29 -19.22
CA TYR A 342 7.44 -3.85 -19.25
C TYR A 342 7.23 -2.59 -20.08
N TYR A 343 6.04 -2.50 -20.67
CA TYR A 343 5.50 -1.33 -21.31
C TYR A 343 4.08 -1.09 -20.82
N ILE A 344 3.78 0.12 -20.39
CA ILE A 344 2.48 0.55 -19.86
C ILE A 344 2.00 1.71 -20.71
N ASP A 345 0.78 1.57 -21.25
CA ASP A 345 0.08 2.60 -22.00
C ASP A 345 -1.29 2.84 -21.38
N GLY A 346 -1.55 4.08 -20.99
CA GLY A 346 -2.77 4.45 -20.28
C GLY A 346 -3.33 5.77 -20.74
N ASP A 347 -4.65 5.80 -20.87
CA ASP A 347 -5.43 6.96 -21.24
C ASP A 347 -6.43 7.35 -20.15
N ASN A 348 -7.04 8.51 -20.32
CA ASN A 348 -8.07 9.03 -19.42
C ASN A 348 -7.59 9.21 -17.96
N MET A 349 -6.28 9.43 -17.75
CA MET A 349 -5.78 9.73 -16.40
C MET A 349 -6.39 11.04 -15.90
N ILE A 350 -6.85 11.02 -14.64
CA ILE A 350 -7.43 12.21 -14.02
C ILE A 350 -6.32 13.19 -13.68
N MET A 351 -6.37 14.35 -14.31
CA MET A 351 -5.43 15.45 -14.08
C MET A 351 -6.16 16.72 -13.71
N THR A 352 -5.57 17.53 -12.83
CA THR A 352 -6.05 18.88 -12.55
C THR A 352 -5.47 19.84 -13.57
N VAL A 353 -6.32 20.46 -14.35
CA VAL A 353 -5.93 21.47 -15.37
C VAL A 353 -6.69 22.78 -15.16
N PRO A 354 -6.12 23.94 -15.56
CA PRO A 354 -6.85 25.20 -15.56
C PRO A 354 -7.94 25.16 -16.66
N THR A 355 -9.19 25.34 -16.24
CA THR A 355 -10.35 25.44 -17.13
C THR A 355 -11.08 26.73 -16.77
N ASP A 356 -11.21 27.65 -17.72
CA ASP A 356 -11.80 28.98 -17.51
C ASP A 356 -11.20 29.73 -16.31
N GLY A 357 -9.89 29.61 -16.13
CA GLY A 357 -9.13 30.28 -15.06
C GLY A 357 -9.26 29.62 -13.67
N LYS A 358 -9.96 28.47 -13.56
CA LYS A 358 -10.09 27.70 -12.33
C LYS A 358 -9.55 26.28 -12.50
N PRO A 359 -8.95 25.68 -11.45
CA PRO A 359 -8.55 24.29 -11.52
C PRO A 359 -9.76 23.36 -11.62
N LYS A 360 -9.73 22.38 -12.54
CA LYS A 360 -10.74 21.34 -12.73
C LYS A 360 -10.10 19.99 -12.99
N ASN A 361 -10.61 18.94 -12.38
CA ASN A 361 -10.22 17.55 -12.68
C ASN A 361 -10.83 17.12 -14.02
N VAL A 362 -10.02 16.57 -14.90
CA VAL A 362 -10.45 16.09 -16.23
C VAL A 362 -9.68 14.83 -16.62
N ASN A 363 -10.31 13.98 -17.43
CA ASN A 363 -9.70 12.75 -17.96
C ASN A 363 -8.88 13.04 -19.22
N THR A 364 -7.81 13.78 -19.12
CA THR A 364 -6.94 14.17 -20.25
C THR A 364 -5.50 13.70 -20.10
N GLY A 365 -5.16 13.09 -18.96
CA GLY A 365 -3.82 12.59 -18.70
C GLY A 365 -3.53 11.31 -19.47
N LYS A 366 -2.23 11.09 -19.73
CA LYS A 366 -1.69 9.90 -20.36
C LYS A 366 -0.56 9.33 -19.51
N ILE A 367 -0.41 8.03 -19.54
CA ILE A 367 0.75 7.32 -19.03
C ILE A 367 1.35 6.53 -20.17
N GLU A 368 2.62 6.77 -20.47
CA GLU A 368 3.40 5.95 -21.38
C GLU A 368 4.74 5.70 -20.71
N ASN A 369 4.86 4.50 -20.13
CA ASN A 369 6.01 4.09 -19.34
C ASN A 369 6.62 2.82 -19.90
N ARG A 370 7.93 2.74 -19.92
CA ARG A 370 8.68 1.54 -20.25
C ARG A 370 9.83 1.34 -19.29
N GLY A 371 10.12 0.11 -18.97
CA GLY A 371 11.18 -0.13 -18.00
C GLY A 371 11.71 -1.55 -17.97
N ILE A 372 12.77 -1.67 -17.20
CA ILE A 372 13.50 -2.92 -16.96
C ILE A 372 13.65 -3.06 -15.45
N GLU A 373 13.33 -4.22 -14.93
CA GLU A 373 13.64 -4.61 -13.56
C GLU A 373 14.52 -5.86 -13.57
N ALA A 374 15.57 -5.86 -12.78
CA ALA A 374 16.44 -7.01 -12.58
C ALA A 374 16.64 -7.28 -11.10
N ASN A 375 16.71 -8.53 -10.71
CA ASN A 375 16.99 -8.95 -9.35
C ASN A 375 17.93 -10.14 -9.29
N ILE A 376 18.74 -10.22 -8.25
CA ILE A 376 19.61 -11.34 -7.93
C ILE A 376 19.63 -11.56 -6.43
N GLY A 377 19.58 -12.82 -6.02
CA GLY A 377 19.76 -13.25 -4.64
C GLY A 377 20.68 -14.44 -4.58
N TYR A 378 21.71 -14.38 -3.72
CA TYR A 378 22.70 -15.45 -3.59
C TYR A 378 22.99 -15.77 -2.13
N ARG A 379 22.71 -17.00 -1.73
CA ARG A 379 23.10 -17.57 -0.45
C ARG A 379 24.50 -18.16 -0.59
N ILE A 380 25.52 -17.33 -0.29
CA ILE A 380 26.94 -17.69 -0.41
C ILE A 380 27.29 -18.83 0.54
N THR A 381 26.78 -18.76 1.78
CA THR A 381 26.90 -19.78 2.82
C THR A 381 25.62 -19.84 3.63
N PRO A 382 25.44 -20.79 4.57
CA PRO A 382 24.29 -20.76 5.49
C PRO A 382 24.18 -19.48 6.33
N HIS A 383 25.25 -18.69 6.41
CA HIS A 383 25.33 -17.49 7.23
C HIS A 383 25.27 -16.19 6.45
N TRP A 384 25.61 -16.20 5.17
CA TRP A 384 25.72 -15.02 4.33
C TRP A 384 24.77 -15.09 3.15
N HIS A 385 23.90 -14.11 3.07
CA HIS A 385 23.02 -13.90 1.93
C HIS A 385 23.25 -12.50 1.36
N VAL A 386 23.41 -12.40 0.05
CA VAL A 386 23.51 -11.11 -0.66
C VAL A 386 22.35 -11.00 -1.64
N ASN A 387 21.84 -9.78 -1.80
CA ASN A 387 20.79 -9.51 -2.77
C ASN A 387 21.04 -8.16 -3.44
N ALA A 388 20.61 -8.04 -4.69
CA ALA A 388 20.57 -6.76 -5.38
C ALA A 388 19.37 -6.72 -6.30
N ASN A 389 18.82 -5.53 -6.47
CA ASN A 389 17.80 -5.25 -7.47
C ASN A 389 18.06 -3.88 -8.11
N TYR A 390 17.72 -3.82 -9.39
CA TYR A 390 17.85 -2.63 -10.19
C TYR A 390 16.57 -2.43 -10.97
N SER A 391 16.12 -1.17 -11.07
CA SER A 391 15.05 -0.76 -11.97
C SER A 391 15.45 0.48 -12.76
N TRP A 392 15.12 0.44 -14.03
CA TRP A 392 15.14 1.57 -14.94
C TRP A 392 13.73 1.85 -15.40
N LEU A 393 13.31 3.12 -15.30
CA LEU A 393 12.00 3.60 -15.72
C LEU A 393 12.18 4.81 -16.62
N HIS A 394 11.60 4.74 -17.82
CA HIS A 394 11.41 5.88 -18.70
C HIS A 394 9.92 6.25 -18.72
N MET A 395 9.62 7.51 -18.48
CA MET A 395 8.28 8.08 -18.50
C MET A 395 8.21 9.16 -19.58
N GLU A 396 7.31 9.01 -20.54
CA GLU A 396 7.03 10.09 -21.52
C GLU A 396 6.35 11.28 -20.82
N HIS A 397 5.55 10.99 -19.80
CA HIS A 397 4.89 11.98 -18.94
C HIS A 397 5.41 11.82 -17.50
N PRO A 398 6.44 12.56 -17.09
CA PRO A 398 7.05 12.41 -15.77
C PRO A 398 6.07 12.72 -14.62
N VAL A 399 6.19 11.95 -13.54
CA VAL A 399 5.48 12.19 -12.29
C VAL A 399 6.46 12.34 -11.14
N ILE A 400 6.03 13.03 -10.07
CA ILE A 400 6.83 13.25 -8.86
C ILE A 400 7.08 11.90 -8.17
N ALA A 401 8.23 11.79 -7.49
CA ALA A 401 8.64 10.67 -6.64
C ALA A 401 8.90 9.35 -7.39
N ALA A 402 8.94 9.37 -8.73
CA ALA A 402 9.30 8.22 -9.55
C ALA A 402 10.72 8.36 -10.11
N PRO A 403 11.70 7.54 -9.66
CA PRO A 403 13.09 7.65 -10.11
C PRO A 403 13.28 7.00 -11.49
N GLY A 404 14.12 7.63 -12.34
CA GLY A 404 14.57 7.04 -13.59
C GLY A 404 15.42 5.79 -13.37
N HIS A 405 16.23 5.76 -12.30
CA HIS A 405 17.03 4.61 -11.91
C HIS A 405 16.96 4.38 -10.40
N LYS A 406 16.82 3.13 -9.99
CA LYS A 406 16.87 2.71 -8.61
C LYS A 406 17.71 1.43 -8.51
N LEU A 407 18.77 1.46 -7.71
CA LEU A 407 19.60 0.32 -7.39
C LEU A 407 19.55 0.09 -5.87
N TYR A 408 19.36 -1.14 -5.47
CA TYR A 408 19.56 -1.59 -4.10
C TYR A 408 20.53 -2.75 -4.08
N ALA A 409 21.47 -2.76 -3.14
CA ALA A 409 22.34 -3.88 -2.83
C ALA A 409 22.39 -4.10 -1.32
N GLY A 410 22.16 -5.33 -0.88
CA GLY A 410 22.07 -5.70 0.51
C GLY A 410 22.86 -6.96 0.85
N VAL A 411 23.28 -7.03 2.12
CA VAL A 411 23.96 -8.17 2.71
C VAL A 411 23.30 -8.50 4.04
N ASP A 412 22.92 -9.76 4.21
CA ASP A 412 22.42 -10.32 5.46
C ASP A 412 23.43 -11.33 6.02
N PHE A 413 23.76 -11.18 7.29
CA PHE A 413 24.61 -12.10 8.04
C PHE A 413 23.87 -12.62 9.26
N THR A 414 23.85 -13.94 9.46
CA THR A 414 23.25 -14.56 10.64
C THR A 414 24.16 -15.69 11.13
N ARG A 415 24.67 -15.58 12.37
CA ARG A 415 25.45 -16.63 13.00
C ARG A 415 25.28 -16.63 14.52
N GLY A 416 24.84 -17.76 15.05
CA GLY A 416 24.61 -17.93 16.48
C GLY A 416 23.57 -16.95 17.03
N ARG A 417 24.02 -16.00 17.85
CA ARG A 417 23.15 -14.98 18.47
C ARG A 417 23.09 -13.67 17.69
N TRP A 418 23.90 -13.51 16.65
CA TRP A 418 24.02 -12.29 15.87
C TRP A 418 23.23 -12.36 14.57
N GLY A 419 22.54 -11.30 14.28
CA GLY A 419 21.97 -10.99 12.97
C GLY A 419 22.34 -9.57 12.58
N VAL A 420 22.85 -9.38 11.36
CA VAL A 420 23.22 -8.08 10.81
C VAL A 420 22.71 -8.00 9.39
N SER A 421 21.97 -6.93 9.08
CA SER A 421 21.50 -6.61 7.73
C SER A 421 21.97 -5.21 7.38
N THR A 422 22.59 -5.05 6.22
CA THR A 422 22.99 -3.73 5.70
C THR A 422 22.64 -3.62 4.24
N GLY A 423 22.32 -2.42 3.78
CA GLY A 423 21.98 -2.19 2.39
C GLY A 423 22.24 -0.75 1.97
N VAL A 424 22.62 -0.61 0.71
CA VAL A 424 22.81 0.68 0.03
C VAL A 424 21.76 0.81 -1.05
N GLN A 425 21.08 1.95 -1.08
CA GLN A 425 20.11 2.33 -2.09
C GLN A 425 20.64 3.54 -2.86
N TYR A 426 20.74 3.42 -4.16
CA TYR A 426 21.04 4.52 -5.08
C TYR A 426 19.80 4.89 -5.88
N ILE A 427 19.42 6.15 -5.80
CA ILE A 427 18.32 6.75 -6.56
C ILE A 427 18.93 7.77 -7.51
N LYS A 428 18.51 7.75 -8.78
CA LYS A 428 18.96 8.72 -9.78
C LYS A 428 17.78 9.20 -10.61
N ASP A 429 17.83 10.48 -10.99
CA ASP A 429 16.82 11.15 -11.82
C ASP A 429 15.41 11.05 -11.23
N LEU A 430 15.27 11.25 -9.91
CA LEU A 430 13.99 11.37 -9.24
C LEU A 430 13.40 12.75 -9.47
N TYR A 431 12.25 12.85 -10.12
CA TYR A 431 11.56 14.13 -10.24
C TYR A 431 10.96 14.55 -8.89
N THR A 432 11.41 15.68 -8.36
CA THR A 432 10.84 16.32 -7.16
C THR A 432 9.82 17.39 -7.52
N ASN A 433 9.90 17.95 -8.75
CA ASN A 433 8.95 18.90 -9.30
C ASN A 433 8.80 18.62 -10.81
N VAL A 434 7.57 18.55 -11.31
CA VAL A 434 7.25 18.32 -12.73
C VAL A 434 6.50 19.50 -13.36
N SER A 435 6.35 20.62 -12.65
CA SER A 435 5.68 21.82 -13.16
C SER A 435 6.48 22.42 -14.28
N LYS A 436 5.83 22.76 -15.41
CA LYS A 436 6.47 23.30 -16.60
C LYS A 436 7.32 24.54 -16.28
N GLY A 437 8.61 24.45 -16.61
CA GLY A 437 9.61 25.51 -16.34
C GLY A 437 10.14 25.54 -14.90
N LYS A 438 9.75 24.57 -14.05
CA LYS A 438 10.24 24.38 -12.69
C LYS A 438 10.66 22.93 -12.42
N GLU A 439 10.87 22.15 -13.48
CA GLU A 439 11.24 20.73 -13.37
C GLU A 439 12.54 20.60 -12.57
N LYS A 440 12.51 19.76 -11.54
CA LYS A 440 13.65 19.50 -10.67
C LYS A 440 13.82 17.99 -10.48
N LYS A 441 15.08 17.55 -10.51
CA LYS A 441 15.46 16.16 -10.27
C LYS A 441 16.50 16.07 -9.18
N GLU A 442 16.43 14.98 -8.42
CA GLU A 442 17.43 14.63 -7.42
C GLU A 442 18.04 13.26 -7.65
N SER A 443 19.27 13.10 -7.11
CA SER A 443 19.99 11.83 -7.07
C SER A 443 20.74 11.73 -5.76
N PHE A 444 20.60 10.59 -5.08
CA PHE A 444 21.17 10.39 -3.75
C PHE A 444 21.46 8.93 -3.45
N VAL A 445 22.27 8.70 -2.42
CA VAL A 445 22.63 7.38 -1.90
C VAL A 445 22.24 7.28 -0.44
N LEU A 446 21.50 6.24 -0.07
CA LEU A 446 21.13 5.96 1.31
C LEU A 446 21.81 4.66 1.76
N TRP A 447 22.47 4.71 2.90
CA TRP A 447 23.01 3.53 3.54
C TRP A 447 22.27 3.27 4.84
N ASN A 448 21.77 2.03 4.98
CA ASN A 448 21.02 1.57 6.15
C ASN A 448 21.67 0.33 6.77
N LEU A 449 21.61 0.23 8.10
CA LEU A 449 22.15 -0.87 8.86
C LEU A 449 21.17 -1.28 9.96
N ARG A 450 21.00 -2.58 10.15
CA ARG A 450 20.33 -3.15 11.32
C ARG A 450 21.19 -4.26 11.92
N ALA A 451 21.37 -4.23 13.22
CA ALA A 451 22.00 -5.29 13.98
C ALA A 451 21.07 -5.75 15.09
N ASN A 452 21.01 -7.04 15.32
CA ASN A 452 20.29 -7.63 16.44
C ASN A 452 21.16 -8.68 17.14
N TYR A 453 20.98 -8.78 18.45
CA TYR A 453 21.68 -9.75 19.29
C TYR A 453 20.68 -10.44 20.22
N ARG A 454 20.66 -11.78 20.16
CA ARG A 454 19.85 -12.60 21.05
C ARG A 454 20.51 -12.71 22.41
N VAL A 455 20.00 -11.95 23.39
CA VAL A 455 20.54 -11.95 24.78
C VAL A 455 20.22 -13.28 25.45
N CYS A 456 18.98 -13.74 25.35
CA CYS A 456 18.54 -15.04 25.89
C CYS A 456 17.42 -15.61 24.98
N ARG A 457 16.84 -16.74 25.37
CA ARG A 457 15.73 -17.37 24.59
C ARG A 457 14.47 -16.51 24.48
N TYR A 458 14.33 -15.52 25.35
CA TYR A 458 13.15 -14.68 25.44
C TYR A 458 13.37 -13.23 24.96
N ALA A 459 14.62 -12.80 24.79
CA ALA A 459 14.91 -11.40 24.52
C ALA A 459 16.00 -11.21 23.46
N ASP A 460 15.71 -10.34 22.51
CA ASP A 460 16.64 -9.82 21.51
C ASP A 460 16.75 -8.30 21.69
N VAL A 461 17.94 -7.77 21.63
CA VAL A 461 18.18 -6.32 21.50
C VAL A 461 18.50 -6.00 20.05
N PHE A 462 18.09 -4.81 19.59
CA PHE A 462 18.40 -4.35 18.23
C PHE A 462 18.84 -2.89 18.22
N VAL A 463 19.61 -2.57 17.17
CA VAL A 463 19.92 -1.21 16.77
C VAL A 463 19.69 -1.12 15.26
N ARG A 464 19.08 -0.02 14.79
CA ARG A 464 18.96 0.31 13.37
C ARG A 464 19.40 1.74 13.13
N GLY A 465 20.05 1.96 12.00
CA GLY A 465 20.39 3.27 11.48
C GLY A 465 19.92 3.41 10.05
N GLU A 466 19.35 4.55 9.72
CA GLU A 466 18.86 4.90 8.38
C GLU A 466 19.55 6.15 7.89
N ASN A 467 19.80 6.23 6.59
CA ASN A 467 20.55 7.33 5.96
C ASN A 467 21.86 7.65 6.69
N LEU A 468 22.67 6.63 7.01
CA LEU A 468 23.90 6.76 7.79
C LEU A 468 24.98 7.63 7.12
N LEU A 469 24.82 7.91 5.82
CA LEU A 469 25.65 8.89 5.10
C LEU A 469 25.21 10.33 5.33
N ALA A 470 24.12 10.55 6.09
CA ALA A 470 23.53 11.85 6.38
C ALA A 470 23.25 12.69 5.11
N GLN A 471 22.86 12.01 4.02
CA GLN A 471 22.50 12.67 2.75
C GLN A 471 21.33 13.63 2.98
N ARG A 472 21.45 14.81 2.39
CA ARG A 472 20.33 15.74 2.24
C ARG A 472 19.65 15.44 0.93
N TYR A 473 18.36 15.19 0.96
CA TYR A 473 17.57 14.88 -0.24
C TYR A 473 16.09 15.23 -0.02
N GLU A 474 15.39 15.39 -1.12
CA GLU A 474 13.95 15.62 -1.16
C GLU A 474 13.30 14.57 -2.08
N ILE A 475 12.06 14.21 -1.78
CA ILE A 475 11.21 13.40 -2.67
C ILE A 475 10.20 14.32 -3.38
N ASN A 476 9.74 15.33 -2.67
CA ASN A 476 8.96 16.46 -3.18
C ASN A 476 9.77 17.75 -2.97
N ASP A 477 9.75 18.63 -3.93
CA ASP A 477 10.43 19.93 -3.85
C ASP A 477 9.92 20.74 -2.66
N GLY A 478 10.82 21.26 -1.82
CA GLY A 478 10.49 21.99 -0.59
C GLY A 478 10.22 21.11 0.65
N PHE A 479 10.29 19.78 0.53
CA PHE A 479 10.07 18.84 1.63
C PHE A 479 11.33 18.03 1.93
N PRO A 480 12.30 18.60 2.68
CA PRO A 480 13.54 17.91 3.00
C PRO A 480 13.29 16.68 3.87
N MET A 481 13.97 15.59 3.53
CA MET A 481 13.91 14.33 4.26
C MET A 481 14.89 14.31 5.45
N PRO A 482 14.65 13.49 6.49
CA PRO A 482 15.55 13.41 7.64
C PRO A 482 16.94 12.93 7.22
N LYS A 483 17.97 13.50 7.86
CA LYS A 483 19.36 13.03 7.76
C LYS A 483 19.50 11.69 8.48
N ALA A 484 20.71 11.35 8.92
CA ALA A 484 20.95 10.11 9.65
C ALA A 484 20.06 9.99 10.90
N THR A 485 19.40 8.84 11.02
CA THR A 485 18.58 8.49 12.19
C THR A 485 19.05 7.18 12.80
N VAL A 486 18.92 7.05 14.10
CA VAL A 486 19.27 5.84 14.84
C VAL A 486 18.13 5.49 15.80
N MET A 487 17.84 4.20 15.93
CA MET A 487 16.90 3.66 16.91
C MET A 487 17.49 2.39 17.54
N GLY A 488 17.37 2.26 18.86
CA GLY A 488 17.66 1.04 19.61
C GLY A 488 16.41 0.51 20.31
N GLY A 489 16.38 -0.79 20.57
CA GLY A 489 15.21 -1.37 21.24
C GLY A 489 15.40 -2.82 21.66
N VAL A 490 14.32 -3.36 22.23
CA VAL A 490 14.23 -4.71 22.74
C VAL A 490 12.99 -5.40 22.19
N ASN A 491 13.13 -6.65 21.77
CA ASN A 491 12.03 -7.56 21.48
C ASN A 491 12.00 -8.65 22.55
N ILE A 492 10.83 -8.90 23.11
CA ILE A 492 10.60 -9.93 24.13
C ILE A 492 9.61 -10.94 23.55
N ASN A 493 9.92 -12.24 23.66
CA ASN A 493 9.13 -13.33 23.10
C ASN A 493 8.94 -14.43 24.17
N PHE A 494 7.72 -14.78 24.50
CA PHE A 494 7.38 -15.84 25.45
C PHE A 494 6.03 -16.49 25.15
#